data_18c33178fee46af34a198e448d85d7e7
#
_entry.id   18c33178fee46af34a198e448d85d7e7
#
_cell.length_a   1.000
_cell.length_b   1.000
_cell.length_c   1.000
_cell.angle_alpha   90.00
_cell.angle_beta   90.00
_cell.angle_gamma   90.00
#
_symmetry.space_group_name_H-M   'P 1'
#
loop_
_entity.id
_entity.type
_entity.pdbx_description
1 polymer ?
#
loop_
_entity_poly.entity_id
_entity_poly.type
_entity_poly.pdbx_seq_one_letter_code
_entity_poly.pdbx_strand_id
1 'polypeptide(L)'
;MSASIPFAPNEIQRRLRRLQAAQRRQRLDAVLVTTEINRFYFTGLAASNGMLLSERGAPPAFYTDFRYLTMARRTAPWLPSHLLWRPALEPEVVAGLGCGWRRVGYEGSMPAARFLKLQAALPNVEWVNATPMIEELRAIKSPDEQRRMRAAITANDRLFAETLRQTVPGMSEWAISAVVRREAERLGQGEAFAAIACVGRGAAECHHQPDDTVLRRGQPLLVDLGLKLNHACADMTRCVSFGPPTPLWREIYRIVLTANRTALRAIRPGVPCQAIDAVARGVIERAGYGPYFGHSLGHGLGLEVHESPSFSADCATELVPGMVLTVEPGIYLPGRLGIRIEDVILVTRNGCEVLTGTPRDLAWAVR
;
A
#
# COMPACT_ATOMS: atom_id res chain seq x y z
N MET A 1 16.77 -1.01 23.21
CA MET A 1 17.15 -0.42 21.90
C MET A 1 16.57 0.98 21.84
N SER A 2 17.37 2.01 21.56
CA SER A 2 16.90 3.40 21.42
C SER A 2 15.88 3.43 20.30
N ALA A 3 14.65 3.90 20.58
CA ALA A 3 13.63 4.13 19.57
C ALA A 3 14.10 5.30 18.68
N SER A 4 14.91 4.99 17.68
CA SER A 4 15.29 5.97 16.66
C SER A 4 14.07 6.24 15.77
N ILE A 5 13.87 7.49 15.37
CA ILE A 5 12.87 7.84 14.35
C ILE A 5 13.21 7.02 13.09
N PRO A 6 12.23 6.34 12.47
CA PRO A 6 12.47 5.49 11.31
C PRO A 6 12.90 6.27 10.06
N PHE A 7 12.67 7.60 10.04
CA PHE A 7 13.02 8.49 8.95
C PHE A 7 14.06 9.53 9.40
N ALA A 8 14.97 9.91 8.53
CA ALA A 8 15.91 10.99 8.82
C ALA A 8 15.17 12.31 9.07
N PRO A 9 15.60 13.16 10.04
CA PRO A 9 14.92 14.41 10.34
C PRO A 9 14.74 15.33 9.13
N ASN A 10 15.72 15.41 8.23
CA ASN A 10 15.65 16.18 7.00
C ASN A 10 14.56 15.68 6.04
N GLU A 11 14.31 14.36 6.02
CA GLU A 11 13.24 13.75 5.22
C GLU A 11 11.86 14.18 5.76
N ILE A 12 11.65 14.11 7.06
CA ILE A 12 10.40 14.54 7.69
C ILE A 12 10.17 16.03 7.47
N GLN A 13 11.19 16.85 7.68
CA GLN A 13 11.10 18.29 7.41
C GLN A 13 10.75 18.60 5.95
N ARG A 14 11.27 17.79 5.01
CA ARG A 14 10.91 17.88 3.59
C ARG A 14 9.42 17.57 3.36
N ARG A 15 8.89 16.51 4.01
CA ARG A 15 7.47 16.15 3.93
C ARG A 15 6.57 17.23 4.50
N LEU A 16 6.92 17.81 5.66
CA LEU A 16 6.19 18.91 6.27
C LEU A 16 6.20 20.18 5.39
N ARG A 17 7.34 20.53 4.78
CA ARG A 17 7.38 21.65 3.82
C ARG A 17 6.49 21.40 2.59
N ARG A 18 6.44 20.16 2.08
CA ARG A 18 5.52 19.79 1.00
C ARG A 18 4.06 19.90 1.42
N LEU A 19 3.72 19.46 2.64
CA LEU A 19 2.36 19.64 3.21
C LEU A 19 1.98 21.11 3.26
N GLN A 20 2.82 21.95 3.83
CA GLN A 20 2.57 23.40 3.92
C GLN A 20 2.48 24.07 2.54
N ALA A 21 3.26 23.61 1.55
CA ALA A 21 3.17 24.11 0.18
C ALA A 21 1.84 23.73 -0.47
N ALA A 22 1.39 22.49 -0.29
CA ALA A 22 0.09 22.01 -0.79
C ALA A 22 -1.08 22.72 -0.09
N GLN A 23 -1.00 22.90 1.23
CA GLN A 23 -1.93 23.69 2.03
C GLN A 23 -2.09 25.12 1.48
N ARG A 24 -0.98 25.81 1.16
CA ARG A 24 -1.03 27.16 0.56
C ARG A 24 -1.68 27.16 -0.83
N ARG A 25 -1.38 26.18 -1.69
CA ARG A 25 -2.01 26.05 -3.02
C ARG A 25 -3.52 25.92 -2.91
N GLN A 26 -4.01 25.17 -1.93
CA GLN A 26 -5.45 24.98 -1.69
C GLN A 26 -6.09 26.07 -0.85
N ARG A 27 -5.31 27.10 -0.43
CA ARG A 27 -5.76 28.24 0.41
C ARG A 27 -6.40 27.78 1.71
N LEU A 28 -5.86 26.74 2.34
CA LEU A 28 -6.32 26.26 3.64
C LEU A 28 -5.62 27.03 4.75
N ASP A 29 -6.35 27.43 5.79
CA ASP A 29 -5.81 28.09 6.97
C ASP A 29 -5.12 27.07 7.89
N ALA A 30 -5.69 25.89 8.00
CA ALA A 30 -5.11 24.76 8.71
C ALA A 30 -5.36 23.43 8.01
N VAL A 31 -4.55 22.43 8.32
CA VAL A 31 -4.77 21.01 7.95
C VAL A 31 -4.63 20.16 9.19
N LEU A 32 -5.65 19.36 9.49
CA LEU A 32 -5.68 18.40 10.58
C LEU A 32 -5.33 17.01 10.03
N VAL A 33 -4.14 16.49 10.38
CA VAL A 33 -3.73 15.13 10.05
C VAL A 33 -3.96 14.25 11.27
N THR A 34 -4.91 13.33 11.16
CA THR A 34 -5.47 12.58 12.30
C THR A 34 -5.34 11.07 12.16
N THR A 35 -5.20 10.54 10.93
CA THR A 35 -4.97 9.11 10.73
C THR A 35 -3.58 8.70 11.19
N GLU A 36 -3.44 7.52 11.74
CA GLU A 36 -2.18 7.02 12.30
C GLU A 36 -1.08 7.00 11.25
N ILE A 37 -1.38 6.48 10.08
CA ILE A 37 -0.40 6.34 9.00
C ILE A 37 0.10 7.69 8.48
N ASN A 38 -0.79 8.69 8.32
CA ASN A 38 -0.39 10.00 7.83
C ASN A 38 0.35 10.82 8.90
N ARG A 39 -0.06 10.69 10.18
CA ARG A 39 0.75 11.23 11.29
C ARG A 39 2.15 10.62 11.28
N PHE A 40 2.25 9.30 11.15
CA PHE A 40 3.54 8.61 11.06
C PHE A 40 4.36 9.09 9.85
N TYR A 41 3.74 9.25 8.68
CA TYR A 41 4.41 9.77 7.49
C TYR A 41 5.03 11.14 7.71
N PHE A 42 4.31 12.06 8.35
CA PHE A 42 4.76 13.44 8.56
C PHE A 42 5.63 13.65 9.80
N THR A 43 5.62 12.74 10.75
CA THR A 43 6.32 12.93 12.04
C THR A 43 7.35 11.85 12.35
N GLY A 44 7.21 10.66 11.79
CA GLY A 44 7.97 9.46 12.18
C GLY A 44 7.57 8.90 13.55
N LEU A 45 6.52 9.42 14.18
CA LEU A 45 6.08 9.02 15.52
C LEU A 45 4.99 7.94 15.42
N ALA A 46 5.29 6.75 15.93
CA ALA A 46 4.32 5.68 16.07
C ALA A 46 3.46 5.93 17.32
N ALA A 47 2.33 6.59 17.14
CA ALA A 47 1.37 6.92 18.19
C ALA A 47 -0.04 6.57 17.74
N SER A 48 -0.75 5.71 18.49
CA SER A 48 -2.13 5.32 18.15
C SER A 48 -3.12 6.47 18.34
N ASN A 49 -2.73 7.55 19.05
CA ASN A 49 -3.56 8.73 19.26
C ASN A 49 -2.78 10.02 19.07
N GLY A 50 -3.46 11.04 18.54
CA GLY A 50 -2.92 12.39 18.34
C GLY A 50 -3.44 13.05 17.07
N MET A 51 -2.92 14.24 16.83
CA MET A 51 -3.20 15.08 15.69
C MET A 51 -1.95 15.85 15.32
N LEU A 52 -1.58 15.87 14.05
CA LEU A 52 -0.62 16.86 13.54
C LEU A 52 -1.43 18.01 12.97
N LEU A 53 -1.21 19.19 13.51
CA LEU A 53 -1.78 20.45 13.02
C LEU A 53 -0.73 21.16 12.16
N SER A 54 -1.09 21.44 10.92
CA SER A 54 -0.34 22.35 10.05
C SER A 54 -1.15 23.62 9.87
N GLU A 55 -0.73 24.70 10.52
CA GLU A 55 -1.36 26.00 10.45
C GLU A 55 -0.60 26.92 9.48
N ARG A 56 -1.32 27.79 8.78
CA ARG A 56 -0.72 28.74 7.85
C ARG A 56 0.10 29.78 8.61
N GLY A 57 1.38 29.90 8.27
CA GLY A 57 2.29 30.88 8.89
C GLY A 57 2.95 30.42 10.18
N ALA A 58 2.59 29.23 10.68
CA ALA A 58 3.19 28.63 11.87
C ALA A 58 3.92 27.32 11.55
N PRO A 59 4.90 26.92 12.37
CA PRO A 59 5.48 25.58 12.27
C PRO A 59 4.42 24.52 12.64
N PRO A 60 4.40 23.36 11.93
CA PRO A 60 3.50 22.26 12.29
C PRO A 60 3.74 21.80 13.72
N ALA A 61 2.67 21.45 14.43
CA ALA A 61 2.72 21.00 15.82
C ALA A 61 1.97 19.67 16.01
N PHE A 62 2.49 18.83 16.90
CA PHE A 62 1.90 17.54 17.24
C PHE A 62 1.18 17.61 18.58
N TYR A 63 -0.08 17.27 18.58
CA TYR A 63 -0.94 17.19 19.77
C TYR A 63 -1.19 15.73 20.09
N THR A 64 -0.87 15.31 21.32
CA THR A 64 -1.05 13.92 21.73
C THR A 64 -1.33 13.79 23.21
N ASP A 65 -1.77 12.62 23.64
CA ASP A 65 -2.03 12.37 25.05
C ASP A 65 -0.74 12.03 25.83
N PHE A 66 -0.91 11.90 27.14
CA PHE A 66 0.16 11.59 28.09
C PHE A 66 1.03 10.37 27.70
N ARG A 67 0.43 9.35 27.10
CA ARG A 67 1.13 8.10 26.74
C ARG A 67 2.27 8.32 25.74
N TYR A 68 2.12 9.32 24.86
CA TYR A 68 3.03 9.54 23.73
C TYR A 68 3.86 10.82 23.83
N LEU A 69 3.48 11.78 24.69
CA LEU A 69 4.14 13.08 24.74
C LEU A 69 5.64 12.98 25.06
N THR A 70 6.02 12.15 26.05
CA THR A 70 7.44 11.95 26.40
C THR A 70 8.22 11.35 25.24
N MET A 71 7.65 10.35 24.56
CA MET A 71 8.25 9.74 23.39
C MET A 71 8.39 10.78 22.26
N ALA A 72 7.36 11.56 21.97
CA ALA A 72 7.38 12.59 20.92
C ALA A 72 8.48 13.63 21.17
N ARG A 73 8.57 14.17 22.38
CA ARG A 73 9.60 15.17 22.76
C ARG A 73 11.02 14.61 22.69
N ARG A 74 11.21 13.34 23.06
CA ARG A 74 12.50 12.68 23.01
C ARG A 74 12.94 12.37 21.58
N THR A 75 12.01 11.85 20.75
CA THR A 75 12.36 11.31 19.41
C THR A 75 12.28 12.37 18.32
N ALA A 76 11.43 13.40 18.47
CA ALA A 76 11.27 14.51 17.53
C ALA A 76 11.36 15.88 18.24
N PRO A 77 12.49 16.24 18.89
CA PRO A 77 12.63 17.47 19.67
C PRO A 77 12.47 18.74 18.83
N TRP A 78 12.62 18.64 17.52
CA TRP A 78 12.41 19.70 16.54
C TRP A 78 10.93 19.95 16.19
N LEU A 79 10.01 19.04 16.58
CA LEU A 79 8.57 19.14 16.35
C LEU A 79 7.90 19.61 17.65
N PRO A 80 7.31 20.82 17.69
CA PRO A 80 6.52 21.25 18.83
C PRO A 80 5.48 20.21 19.20
N SER A 81 5.52 19.74 20.45
CA SER A 81 4.63 18.66 20.90
C SER A 81 3.88 19.08 22.16
N HIS A 82 2.56 19.06 22.09
CA HIS A 82 1.63 19.54 23.11
C HIS A 82 0.81 18.43 23.72
N LEU A 83 0.56 18.53 25.03
CA LEU A 83 -0.29 17.59 25.75
C LEU A 83 -1.77 17.89 25.46
N LEU A 84 -2.46 16.88 24.97
CA LEU A 84 -3.91 16.83 24.94
C LEU A 84 -4.36 15.92 26.10
N TRP A 85 -4.75 16.53 27.22
CA TRP A 85 -5.05 15.83 28.49
C TRP A 85 -6.09 14.72 28.33
N ARG A 86 -7.09 14.95 27.48
CA ARG A 86 -8.11 13.95 27.10
C ARG A 86 -8.38 14.07 25.60
N PRO A 87 -8.45 12.98 24.86
CA PRO A 87 -8.84 13.03 23.44
C PRO A 87 -10.21 13.71 23.21
N ALA A 88 -11.09 13.68 24.22
CA ALA A 88 -12.38 14.35 24.18
C ALA A 88 -12.28 15.89 24.17
N LEU A 89 -11.14 16.46 24.58
CA LEU A 89 -10.90 17.94 24.58
C LEU A 89 -10.28 18.42 23.26
N GLU A 90 -10.10 17.57 22.30
CA GLU A 90 -9.56 17.98 20.98
C GLU A 90 -10.41 19.06 20.29
N PRO A 91 -11.76 19.00 20.29
CA PRO A 91 -12.58 20.05 19.67
C PRO A 91 -12.37 21.42 20.32
N GLU A 92 -12.27 21.49 21.66
CA GLU A 92 -12.03 22.75 22.38
C GLU A 92 -10.64 23.32 22.10
N VAL A 93 -9.63 22.45 22.03
CA VAL A 93 -8.26 22.85 21.67
C VAL A 93 -8.23 23.37 20.23
N VAL A 94 -8.86 22.68 19.31
CA VAL A 94 -8.93 23.09 17.90
C VAL A 94 -9.73 24.39 17.77
N ALA A 95 -10.82 24.57 18.51
CA ALA A 95 -11.61 25.81 18.53
C ALA A 95 -10.80 27.00 19.07
N GLY A 96 -10.03 26.79 20.15
CA GLY A 96 -9.17 27.81 20.72
C GLY A 96 -8.04 28.25 19.79
N LEU A 97 -7.45 27.32 19.03
CA LEU A 97 -6.42 27.59 18.03
C LEU A 97 -7.02 28.21 16.75
N GLY A 98 -8.22 27.73 16.37
CA GLY A 98 -8.88 28.07 15.12
C GLY A 98 -9.60 29.42 15.09
N CYS A 99 -9.36 30.30 16.06
CA CYS A 99 -9.92 31.63 16.06
C CYS A 99 -9.47 32.40 14.80
N GLY A 100 -10.40 32.63 13.88
CA GLY A 100 -10.14 33.30 12.60
C GLY A 100 -9.87 32.37 11.40
N TRP A 101 -9.82 31.06 11.57
CA TRP A 101 -9.78 30.16 10.43
C TRP A 101 -11.12 30.19 9.65
N ARG A 102 -11.00 30.13 8.33
CA ARG A 102 -12.14 30.10 7.41
C ARG A 102 -12.22 28.78 6.66
N ARG A 103 -11.07 28.19 6.31
CA ARG A 103 -10.98 26.97 5.51
C ARG A 103 -10.01 25.99 6.15
N VAL A 104 -10.51 24.83 6.58
CA VAL A 104 -9.71 23.81 7.29
C VAL A 104 -9.76 22.48 6.52
N GLY A 105 -8.58 21.96 6.22
CA GLY A 105 -8.40 20.64 5.64
C GLY A 105 -8.54 19.53 6.70
N TYR A 106 -9.29 18.49 6.40
CA TYR A 106 -9.42 17.29 7.23
C TYR A 106 -9.28 16.02 6.39
N GLU A 107 -8.98 14.90 7.01
CA GLU A 107 -8.93 13.60 6.33
C GLU A 107 -10.34 12.99 6.26
N GLY A 108 -10.78 12.63 5.05
CA GLY A 108 -12.12 12.05 4.81
C GLY A 108 -12.34 10.69 5.49
N SER A 109 -11.27 9.99 5.87
CA SER A 109 -11.30 8.76 6.68
C SER A 109 -11.43 9.03 8.18
N MET A 110 -11.48 10.30 8.62
CA MET A 110 -11.73 10.64 10.02
C MET A 110 -13.08 10.07 10.46
N PRO A 111 -13.19 9.40 11.64
CA PRO A 111 -14.45 8.92 12.13
C PRO A 111 -15.52 10.02 12.19
N ALA A 112 -16.71 9.76 11.67
CA ALA A 112 -17.79 10.74 11.57
C ALA A 112 -18.11 11.41 12.92
N ALA A 113 -18.11 10.65 14.02
CA ALA A 113 -18.34 11.19 15.36
C ALA A 113 -17.28 12.21 15.79
N ARG A 114 -16.03 12.06 15.35
CA ARG A 114 -14.95 13.02 15.61
C ARG A 114 -15.13 14.26 14.73
N PHE A 115 -15.41 14.09 13.46
CA PHE A 115 -15.66 15.18 12.52
C PHE A 115 -16.80 16.08 12.95
N LEU A 116 -17.95 15.50 13.33
CA LEU A 116 -19.13 16.26 13.79
C LEU A 116 -18.83 17.12 15.03
N LYS A 117 -18.01 16.62 15.97
CA LYS A 117 -17.59 17.42 17.13
C LYS A 117 -16.72 18.59 16.75
N LEU A 118 -15.75 18.40 15.83
CA LEU A 118 -14.91 19.47 15.31
C LEU A 118 -15.74 20.49 14.53
N GLN A 119 -16.69 20.03 13.73
CA GLN A 119 -17.60 20.90 12.99
C GLN A 119 -18.47 21.75 13.93
N ALA A 120 -18.99 21.16 15.00
CA ALA A 120 -19.76 21.88 16.01
C ALA A 120 -18.90 22.92 16.77
N ALA A 121 -17.62 22.61 17.03
CA ALA A 121 -16.69 23.51 17.71
C ALA A 121 -16.26 24.70 16.82
N LEU A 122 -16.29 24.55 15.50
CA LEU A 122 -15.93 25.57 14.51
C LEU A 122 -17.05 25.70 13.44
N PRO A 123 -18.24 26.22 13.80
CA PRO A 123 -19.42 26.21 12.93
C PRO A 123 -19.31 27.10 11.68
N ASN A 124 -18.40 28.07 11.70
CA ASN A 124 -18.21 29.04 10.61
C ASN A 124 -17.06 28.65 9.66
N VAL A 125 -16.47 27.46 9.83
CA VAL A 125 -15.37 26.97 9.01
C VAL A 125 -15.89 26.15 7.83
N GLU A 126 -15.39 26.43 6.64
CA GLU A 126 -15.51 25.55 5.48
C GLU A 126 -14.54 24.36 5.66
N TRP A 127 -15.09 23.17 5.83
CA TRP A 127 -14.31 21.93 5.96
C TRP A 127 -14.02 21.33 4.59
N VAL A 128 -12.75 21.20 4.24
CA VAL A 128 -12.28 20.72 2.94
C VAL A 128 -11.65 19.34 3.10
N ASN A 129 -12.10 18.36 2.31
CA ASN A 129 -11.45 17.04 2.30
C ASN A 129 -10.03 17.16 1.72
N ALA A 130 -9.02 17.03 2.59
CA ALA A 130 -7.60 17.10 2.24
C ALA A 130 -6.96 15.73 1.96
N THR A 131 -7.74 14.63 2.00
CA THR A 131 -7.22 13.28 1.73
C THR A 131 -6.51 13.19 0.37
N PRO A 132 -7.09 13.66 -0.75
CA PRO A 132 -6.41 13.56 -2.05
C PRO A 132 -5.07 14.31 -2.06
N MET A 133 -4.99 15.45 -1.39
CA MET A 133 -3.76 16.23 -1.26
C MET A 133 -2.67 15.46 -0.49
N ILE A 134 -3.04 14.78 0.59
CA ILE A 134 -2.11 13.99 1.40
C ILE A 134 -1.65 12.73 0.64
N GLU A 135 -2.57 12.07 -0.05
CA GLU A 135 -2.28 10.91 -0.90
C GLU A 135 -1.32 11.26 -2.04
N GLU A 136 -1.52 12.40 -2.72
CA GLU A 136 -0.59 12.91 -3.74
C GLU A 136 0.83 13.09 -3.17
N LEU A 137 0.95 13.59 -1.93
CA LEU A 137 2.24 13.74 -1.27
C LEU A 137 2.92 12.40 -0.97
N ARG A 138 2.16 11.35 -0.69
CA ARG A 138 2.63 9.97 -0.44
C ARG A 138 2.90 9.19 -1.71
N ALA A 139 2.15 9.47 -2.78
CA ALA A 139 2.27 8.76 -4.06
C ALA A 139 3.69 8.82 -4.64
N ILE A 140 4.33 10.00 -4.59
CA ILE A 140 5.68 10.22 -5.13
C ILE A 140 6.73 9.95 -4.05
N LYS A 141 7.33 8.78 -4.11
CA LYS A 141 8.33 8.31 -3.13
C LYS A 141 9.65 9.04 -3.27
N SER A 142 10.18 9.50 -2.16
CA SER A 142 11.51 10.09 -2.08
C SER A 142 12.60 9.05 -2.37
N PRO A 143 13.84 9.47 -2.65
CA PRO A 143 14.95 8.53 -2.80
C PRO A 143 15.16 7.63 -1.55
N ASP A 144 14.88 8.14 -0.35
CA ASP A 144 14.94 7.35 0.88
C ASP A 144 13.84 6.30 0.95
N GLU A 145 12.60 6.69 0.64
CA GLU A 145 11.46 5.78 0.55
C GLU A 145 11.68 4.70 -0.51
N GLN A 146 12.18 5.07 -1.69
CA GLN A 146 12.52 4.12 -2.76
C GLN A 146 13.57 3.09 -2.31
N ARG A 147 14.61 3.51 -1.56
CA ARG A 147 15.61 2.56 -1.01
C ARG A 147 14.97 1.58 -0.03
N ARG A 148 14.09 2.05 0.86
CA ARG A 148 13.36 1.20 1.81
C ARG A 148 12.44 0.21 1.12
N MET A 149 11.70 0.67 0.11
CA MET A 149 10.83 -0.20 -0.68
C MET A 149 11.61 -1.27 -1.44
N ARG A 150 12.74 -0.91 -2.05
CA ARG A 150 13.63 -1.90 -2.70
C ARG A 150 14.11 -2.96 -1.71
N ALA A 151 14.49 -2.55 -0.50
CA ALA A 151 14.91 -3.49 0.54
C ALA A 151 13.76 -4.41 0.97
N ALA A 152 12.53 -3.87 1.15
CA ALA A 152 11.35 -4.64 1.49
C ALA A 152 10.97 -5.64 0.37
N ILE A 153 10.97 -5.19 -0.88
CA ILE A 153 10.64 -6.04 -2.04
C ILE A 153 11.70 -7.15 -2.22
N THR A 154 12.99 -6.83 -2.06
CA THR A 154 14.05 -7.86 -2.09
C THR A 154 13.90 -8.87 -0.95
N ALA A 155 13.50 -8.43 0.24
CA ALA A 155 13.20 -9.34 1.36
C ALA A 155 11.95 -10.19 1.07
N ASN A 156 10.95 -9.63 0.39
CA ASN A 156 9.75 -10.34 -0.04
C ASN A 156 10.03 -11.42 -1.09
N ASP A 157 10.95 -11.17 -2.04
CA ASP A 157 11.45 -12.21 -2.96
C ASP A 157 12.07 -13.39 -2.19
N ARG A 158 12.82 -13.11 -1.13
CA ARG A 158 13.38 -14.15 -0.25
C ARG A 158 12.30 -14.87 0.54
N LEU A 159 11.30 -14.12 1.04
CA LEU A 159 10.14 -14.71 1.72
C LEU A 159 9.44 -15.72 0.82
N PHE A 160 9.19 -15.36 -0.43
CA PHE A 160 8.56 -16.26 -1.39
C PHE A 160 9.43 -17.50 -1.68
N ALA A 161 10.73 -17.32 -1.89
CA ALA A 161 11.66 -18.41 -2.12
C ALA A 161 11.71 -19.39 -0.94
N GLU A 162 11.75 -18.90 0.31
CA GLU A 162 11.72 -19.71 1.53
C GLU A 162 10.38 -20.42 1.71
N THR A 163 9.26 -19.73 1.41
CA THR A 163 7.92 -20.34 1.41
C THR A 163 7.87 -21.52 0.45
N LEU A 164 8.31 -21.35 -0.80
CA LEU A 164 8.33 -22.44 -1.77
C LEU A 164 9.26 -23.59 -1.37
N ARG A 165 10.42 -23.28 -0.80
CA ARG A 165 11.37 -24.31 -0.36
C ARG A 165 10.80 -25.22 0.73
N GLN A 166 9.95 -24.67 1.60
CA GLN A 166 9.32 -25.39 2.71
C GLN A 166 7.97 -25.99 2.34
N THR A 167 7.37 -25.57 1.21
CA THR A 167 6.08 -26.10 0.76
C THR A 167 6.28 -27.44 0.05
N VAL A 168 5.59 -28.46 0.54
CA VAL A 168 5.61 -29.81 -0.03
C VAL A 168 4.18 -30.35 -0.16
N PRO A 169 3.91 -31.25 -1.13
CA PRO A 169 2.65 -31.98 -1.18
C PRO A 169 2.34 -32.65 0.17
N GLY A 170 1.10 -32.56 0.62
CA GLY A 170 0.64 -32.98 1.95
C GLY A 170 0.39 -31.83 2.91
N MET A 171 0.92 -30.62 2.66
CA MET A 171 0.63 -29.43 3.45
C MET A 171 -0.75 -28.85 3.11
N SER A 172 -1.48 -28.39 4.12
CA SER A 172 -2.70 -27.60 3.94
C SER A 172 -2.37 -26.13 3.62
N GLU A 173 -3.34 -25.39 3.10
CA GLU A 173 -3.21 -23.94 2.89
C GLU A 173 -2.86 -23.21 4.19
N TRP A 174 -3.48 -23.58 5.32
CA TRP A 174 -3.11 -23.08 6.66
C TRP A 174 -1.65 -23.34 7.00
N ALA A 175 -1.13 -24.53 6.71
CA ALA A 175 0.27 -24.83 6.98
C ALA A 175 1.21 -24.00 6.11
N ILE A 176 0.85 -23.75 4.85
CA ILE A 176 1.62 -22.89 3.93
C ILE A 176 1.59 -21.44 4.43
N SER A 177 0.42 -20.90 4.79
CA SER A 177 0.29 -19.55 5.38
C SER A 177 1.08 -19.40 6.68
N ALA A 178 1.13 -20.43 7.53
CA ALA A 178 1.94 -20.40 8.74
C ALA A 178 3.44 -20.32 8.43
N VAL A 179 3.92 -20.92 7.34
CA VAL A 179 5.30 -20.74 6.85
C VAL A 179 5.52 -19.30 6.46
N VAL A 180 4.61 -18.70 5.68
CA VAL A 180 4.72 -17.28 5.26
C VAL A 180 4.85 -16.37 6.48
N ARG A 181 3.95 -16.50 7.45
CA ARG A 181 3.96 -15.67 8.66
C ARG A 181 5.27 -15.77 9.42
N ARG A 182 5.74 -16.98 9.70
CA ARG A 182 6.99 -17.21 10.42
C ARG A 182 8.20 -16.63 9.69
N GLU A 183 8.27 -16.81 8.37
CA GLU A 183 9.39 -16.29 7.58
C GLU A 183 9.31 -14.78 7.41
N ALA A 184 8.11 -14.18 7.34
CA ALA A 184 7.92 -12.72 7.30
C ALA A 184 8.40 -12.05 8.60
N GLU A 185 8.15 -12.68 9.76
CA GLU A 185 8.69 -12.22 11.05
C GLU A 185 10.22 -12.34 11.13
N ARG A 186 10.78 -13.40 10.54
CA ARG A 186 12.24 -13.62 10.51
C ARG A 186 12.97 -12.65 9.58
N LEU A 187 12.37 -12.30 8.44
CA LEU A 187 12.98 -11.48 7.39
C LEU A 187 12.68 -9.98 7.53
N GLY A 188 11.63 -9.62 8.27
CA GLY A 188 11.15 -8.25 8.37
C GLY A 188 10.45 -7.94 9.68
N GLN A 189 9.38 -7.16 9.57
CA GLN A 189 8.52 -6.71 10.68
C GLN A 189 7.17 -7.47 10.70
N GLY A 190 7.13 -8.67 10.12
CA GLY A 190 5.92 -9.47 9.93
C GLY A 190 5.26 -9.27 8.56
N GLU A 191 4.12 -9.91 8.40
CA GLU A 191 3.30 -9.80 7.19
C GLU A 191 2.77 -8.37 7.02
N ALA A 192 2.71 -7.89 5.77
CA ALA A 192 2.06 -6.64 5.40
C ALA A 192 0.53 -6.79 5.41
N PHE A 193 0.06 -7.98 5.04
CA PHE A 193 -1.34 -8.44 5.07
C PHE A 193 -1.35 -9.96 5.27
N ALA A 194 -2.49 -10.52 5.66
CA ALA A 194 -2.63 -11.97 5.81
C ALA A 194 -2.43 -12.67 4.45
N ALA A 195 -1.42 -13.53 4.36
CA ALA A 195 -1.08 -14.18 3.12
C ALA A 195 -2.24 -15.03 2.57
N ILE A 196 -2.45 -14.97 1.25
CA ILE A 196 -3.37 -15.81 0.51
C ILE A 196 -2.59 -17.01 -0.02
N ALA A 197 -2.95 -18.22 0.38
CA ALA A 197 -2.40 -19.47 -0.15
C ALA A 197 -3.56 -20.33 -0.64
N CYS A 198 -3.69 -20.50 -1.97
CA CYS A 198 -4.82 -21.18 -2.58
C CYS A 198 -4.34 -22.39 -3.38
N VAL A 199 -4.85 -23.56 -3.04
CA VAL A 199 -4.58 -24.82 -3.76
C VAL A 199 -5.65 -25.11 -4.80
N GLY A 200 -5.23 -25.35 -6.03
CA GLY A 200 -6.10 -25.85 -7.08
C GLY A 200 -7.24 -24.88 -7.43
N ARG A 201 -8.49 -25.35 -7.23
CA ARG A 201 -9.70 -24.58 -7.58
C ARG A 201 -9.98 -23.42 -6.63
N GLY A 202 -9.44 -23.42 -5.39
CA GLY A 202 -9.58 -22.32 -4.43
C GLY A 202 -9.02 -21.00 -4.98
N ALA A 203 -8.01 -21.07 -5.84
CA ALA A 203 -7.45 -19.89 -6.51
C ALA A 203 -8.44 -19.16 -7.44
N ALA A 204 -9.63 -19.71 -7.71
CA ALA A 204 -10.70 -19.01 -8.43
C ALA A 204 -11.35 -17.88 -7.59
N GLU A 205 -11.11 -17.86 -6.30
CA GLU A 205 -11.52 -16.80 -5.37
C GLU A 205 -10.34 -15.86 -5.13
N CYS A 206 -10.37 -14.64 -5.70
CA CYS A 206 -9.23 -13.74 -5.67
C CYS A 206 -8.78 -13.31 -4.25
N HIS A 207 -9.70 -13.32 -3.25
CA HIS A 207 -9.44 -13.06 -1.84
C HIS A 207 -9.73 -14.29 -0.97
N HIS A 208 -9.36 -15.47 -1.47
CA HIS A 208 -9.52 -16.73 -0.76
C HIS A 208 -8.87 -16.69 0.63
N GLN A 209 -9.58 -17.21 1.63
CA GLN A 209 -9.00 -17.41 2.95
C GLN A 209 -8.45 -18.84 3.03
N PRO A 210 -7.17 -19.02 3.44
CA PRO A 210 -6.60 -20.35 3.58
C PRO A 210 -7.48 -21.27 4.43
N ASP A 211 -7.61 -22.52 4.00
CA ASP A 211 -8.38 -23.55 4.71
C ASP A 211 -7.60 -24.86 4.86
N ASP A 212 -8.28 -25.96 5.17
CA ASP A 212 -7.68 -27.29 5.31
C ASP A 212 -7.43 -28.00 3.98
N THR A 213 -7.63 -27.32 2.84
CA THR A 213 -7.36 -27.91 1.50
C THR A 213 -5.88 -28.26 1.38
N VAL A 214 -5.62 -29.52 1.08
CA VAL A 214 -4.27 -30.08 1.05
C VAL A 214 -3.69 -30.03 -0.36
N LEU A 215 -2.48 -29.49 -0.48
CA LEU A 215 -1.69 -29.49 -1.71
C LEU A 215 -1.31 -30.94 -2.11
N ARG A 216 -1.63 -31.33 -3.34
CA ARG A 216 -1.28 -32.62 -3.92
C ARG A 216 -0.37 -32.47 -5.13
N ARG A 217 0.37 -33.49 -5.48
CA ARG A 217 1.15 -33.52 -6.74
C ARG A 217 0.26 -33.21 -7.93
N GLY A 218 0.76 -32.40 -8.87
CA GLY A 218 0.02 -31.99 -10.07
C GLY A 218 -0.95 -30.84 -9.84
N GLN A 219 -1.08 -30.33 -8.61
CA GLN A 219 -1.95 -29.20 -8.34
C GLN A 219 -1.20 -27.87 -8.42
N PRO A 220 -1.85 -26.80 -8.90
CA PRO A 220 -1.36 -25.45 -8.80
C PRO A 220 -1.55 -24.89 -7.38
N LEU A 221 -0.65 -24.02 -7.00
CA LEU A 221 -0.69 -23.18 -5.81
C LEU A 221 -0.54 -21.72 -6.23
N LEU A 222 -1.48 -20.88 -5.84
CA LEU A 222 -1.35 -19.43 -5.88
C LEU A 222 -0.91 -18.97 -4.49
N VAL A 223 0.15 -18.21 -4.42
CA VAL A 223 0.57 -17.53 -3.18
C VAL A 223 0.67 -16.04 -3.45
N ASP A 224 -0.09 -15.29 -2.65
CA ASP A 224 -0.02 -13.85 -2.57
C ASP A 224 0.44 -13.48 -1.17
N LEU A 225 1.56 -12.78 -1.08
CA LEU A 225 2.24 -12.47 0.17
C LEU A 225 2.96 -11.14 0.12
N GLY A 226 2.99 -10.50 1.27
CA GLY A 226 3.72 -9.27 1.48
C GLY A 226 4.33 -9.22 2.88
N LEU A 227 5.55 -8.69 3.00
CA LEU A 227 6.14 -8.38 4.30
C LEU A 227 6.31 -6.87 4.50
N LYS A 228 6.47 -6.46 5.75
CA LYS A 228 6.95 -5.11 6.12
C LYS A 228 8.42 -5.15 6.47
N LEU A 229 9.18 -4.21 5.92
CA LEU A 229 10.57 -3.98 6.32
C LEU A 229 10.86 -2.49 6.36
N ASN A 230 11.41 -1.99 7.46
CA ASN A 230 11.68 -0.56 7.67
C ASN A 230 10.44 0.32 7.39
N HIS A 231 9.26 -0.16 7.81
CA HIS A 231 7.95 0.44 7.61
C HIS A 231 7.48 0.53 6.15
N ALA A 232 8.20 -0.02 5.19
CA ALA A 232 7.74 -0.17 3.82
C ALA A 232 7.05 -1.53 3.66
N CYS A 233 5.88 -1.54 3.01
CA CYS A 233 5.19 -2.75 2.58
C CYS A 233 5.80 -3.26 1.27
N ALA A 234 5.83 -4.57 1.12
CA ALA A 234 6.04 -5.26 -0.14
C ALA A 234 4.80 -6.09 -0.46
N ASP A 235 4.65 -6.44 -1.73
CA ASP A 235 3.51 -7.17 -2.27
C ASP A 235 3.94 -8.02 -3.47
N MET A 236 3.45 -9.24 -3.57
CA MET A 236 3.71 -10.10 -4.73
C MET A 236 2.81 -11.33 -4.76
N THR A 237 2.20 -11.57 -5.91
CA THR A 237 1.53 -12.84 -6.21
C THR A 237 2.29 -13.65 -7.24
N ARG A 238 2.42 -14.96 -7.00
CA ARG A 238 2.89 -15.94 -7.97
C ARG A 238 2.02 -17.21 -7.95
N CYS A 239 1.87 -17.80 -9.12
CA CYS A 239 1.27 -19.11 -9.28
C CYS A 239 2.34 -20.13 -9.67
N VAL A 240 2.39 -21.26 -8.98
CA VAL A 240 3.28 -22.38 -9.28
C VAL A 240 2.50 -23.69 -9.39
N SER A 241 3.00 -24.66 -10.15
CA SER A 241 2.41 -25.98 -10.26
C SER A 241 3.38 -27.04 -9.71
N PHE A 242 2.92 -27.87 -8.79
CA PHE A 242 3.69 -28.98 -8.21
C PHE A 242 3.56 -30.26 -9.07
N GLY A 243 4.13 -30.20 -10.28
CA GLY A 243 4.08 -31.22 -11.32
C GLY A 243 3.48 -30.65 -12.61
N PRO A 244 3.26 -31.52 -13.63
CA PRO A 244 2.77 -31.08 -14.93
C PRO A 244 1.39 -30.42 -14.84
N PRO A 245 1.25 -29.13 -15.15
CA PRO A 245 -0.03 -28.44 -15.10
C PRO A 245 -0.92 -28.85 -16.28
N THR A 246 -2.25 -28.68 -16.11
CA THR A 246 -3.24 -28.92 -17.16
C THR A 246 -3.04 -27.98 -18.37
N PRO A 247 -3.51 -28.36 -19.56
CA PRO A 247 -3.50 -27.50 -20.75
C PRO A 247 -4.17 -26.13 -20.48
N LEU A 248 -5.34 -26.15 -19.81
CA LEU A 248 -6.07 -24.93 -19.44
C LEU A 248 -5.25 -24.01 -18.52
N TRP A 249 -4.59 -24.58 -17.49
CA TRP A 249 -3.76 -23.78 -16.58
C TRP A 249 -2.62 -23.10 -17.36
N ARG A 250 -1.96 -23.82 -18.28
CA ARG A 250 -0.89 -23.26 -19.13
C ARG A 250 -1.40 -22.14 -20.04
N GLU A 251 -2.60 -22.31 -20.61
CA GLU A 251 -3.25 -21.31 -21.46
C GLU A 251 -3.50 -20.02 -20.66
N ILE A 252 -4.22 -20.13 -19.53
CA ILE A 252 -4.55 -18.98 -18.69
C ILE A 252 -3.29 -18.30 -18.17
N TYR A 253 -2.28 -19.07 -17.73
CA TYR A 253 -1.01 -18.52 -17.28
C TYR A 253 -0.34 -17.65 -18.36
N ARG A 254 -0.31 -18.13 -19.62
CA ARG A 254 0.26 -17.37 -20.74
C ARG A 254 -0.50 -16.07 -21.03
N ILE A 255 -1.82 -16.08 -20.94
CA ILE A 255 -2.67 -14.91 -21.14
C ILE A 255 -2.37 -13.87 -20.06
N VAL A 256 -2.39 -14.27 -18.79
CA VAL A 256 -2.10 -13.39 -17.65
C VAL A 256 -0.67 -12.84 -17.72
N LEU A 257 0.32 -13.69 -18.03
CA LEU A 257 1.70 -13.26 -18.23
C LEU A 257 1.84 -12.25 -19.38
N THR A 258 1.08 -12.45 -20.47
CA THR A 258 1.07 -11.51 -21.60
C THR A 258 0.44 -10.19 -21.20
N ALA A 259 -0.66 -10.20 -20.43
CA ALA A 259 -1.30 -9.00 -19.92
C ALA A 259 -0.33 -8.21 -19.00
N ASN A 260 0.32 -8.89 -18.03
CA ASN A 260 1.32 -8.28 -17.16
C ASN A 260 2.45 -7.63 -17.98
N ARG A 261 3.09 -8.38 -18.90
CA ARG A 261 4.18 -7.87 -19.73
C ARG A 261 3.77 -6.71 -20.63
N THR A 262 2.53 -6.71 -21.12
CA THR A 262 2.03 -5.64 -22.00
C THR A 262 1.78 -4.37 -21.20
N ALA A 263 1.20 -4.47 -20.01
CA ALA A 263 1.06 -3.35 -19.08
C ALA A 263 2.41 -2.74 -18.70
N LEU A 264 3.38 -3.57 -18.29
CA LEU A 264 4.73 -3.12 -17.93
C LEU A 264 5.42 -2.30 -19.04
N ARG A 265 5.22 -2.68 -20.30
CA ARG A 265 5.78 -1.92 -21.46
C ARG A 265 5.05 -0.61 -21.72
N ALA A 266 3.79 -0.48 -21.31
CA ALA A 266 3.00 0.72 -21.50
C ALA A 266 3.27 1.80 -20.44
N ILE A 267 3.79 1.42 -19.28
CA ILE A 267 4.04 2.32 -18.15
C ILE A 267 5.17 3.31 -18.50
N ARG A 268 4.82 4.60 -18.46
CA ARG A 268 5.75 5.72 -18.60
C ARG A 268 5.12 7.01 -18.04
N PRO A 269 5.92 8.02 -17.66
CA PRO A 269 5.40 9.29 -17.18
C PRO A 269 4.39 9.94 -18.14
N GLY A 270 3.36 10.58 -17.61
CA GLY A 270 2.29 11.26 -18.35
C GLY A 270 1.18 10.33 -18.87
N VAL A 271 1.34 9.00 -18.77
CA VAL A 271 0.25 8.07 -19.12
C VAL A 271 -0.72 7.99 -17.95
N PRO A 272 -2.04 8.16 -18.17
CA PRO A 272 -3.01 8.01 -17.09
C PRO A 272 -3.15 6.55 -16.64
N CYS A 273 -3.39 6.35 -15.34
CA CYS A 273 -3.51 5.03 -14.72
C CYS A 273 -4.58 4.16 -15.40
N GLN A 274 -5.73 4.74 -15.74
CA GLN A 274 -6.80 4.04 -16.47
C GLN A 274 -6.36 3.47 -17.82
N ALA A 275 -5.42 4.11 -18.51
CA ALA A 275 -4.92 3.62 -19.78
C ALA A 275 -4.04 2.37 -19.60
N ILE A 276 -3.32 2.26 -18.47
CA ILE A 276 -2.53 1.07 -18.15
C ILE A 276 -3.45 -0.12 -17.80
N ASP A 277 -4.52 0.12 -17.02
CA ASP A 277 -5.55 -0.92 -16.77
C ASP A 277 -6.15 -1.41 -18.08
N ALA A 278 -6.58 -0.49 -18.95
CA ALA A 278 -7.19 -0.83 -20.23
C ALA A 278 -6.27 -1.68 -21.14
N VAL A 279 -4.97 -1.43 -21.11
CA VAL A 279 -3.98 -2.22 -21.88
C VAL A 279 -3.95 -3.68 -21.43
N ALA A 280 -3.87 -3.94 -20.11
CA ALA A 280 -3.85 -5.31 -19.59
C ALA A 280 -5.21 -5.99 -19.78
N ARG A 281 -6.28 -5.30 -19.46
CA ARG A 281 -7.66 -5.77 -19.59
C ARG A 281 -8.00 -6.15 -21.01
N GLY A 282 -7.62 -5.34 -21.99
CA GLY A 282 -7.82 -5.64 -23.41
C GLY A 282 -7.08 -6.88 -23.90
N VAL A 283 -5.96 -7.28 -23.30
CA VAL A 283 -5.30 -8.57 -23.60
C VAL A 283 -6.19 -9.74 -23.15
N ILE A 284 -6.73 -9.66 -21.94
CA ILE A 284 -7.58 -10.71 -21.33
C ILE A 284 -8.92 -10.79 -22.07
N GLU A 285 -9.53 -9.65 -22.43
CA GLU A 285 -10.78 -9.59 -23.19
C GLU A 285 -10.67 -10.20 -24.58
N ARG A 286 -9.61 -9.87 -25.35
CA ARG A 286 -9.36 -10.46 -26.66
C ARG A 286 -9.13 -11.96 -26.61
N ALA A 287 -8.68 -12.49 -25.50
CA ALA A 287 -8.54 -13.92 -25.26
C ALA A 287 -9.87 -14.58 -24.83
N GLY A 288 -10.98 -13.83 -24.71
CA GLY A 288 -12.30 -14.33 -24.33
C GLY A 288 -12.54 -14.47 -22.82
N TYR A 289 -11.64 -13.95 -21.98
CA TYR A 289 -11.71 -14.08 -20.51
C TYR A 289 -12.04 -12.79 -19.78
N GLY A 290 -12.48 -11.73 -20.46
CA GLY A 290 -12.81 -10.42 -19.88
C GLY A 290 -13.67 -10.47 -18.61
N PRO A 291 -14.81 -11.21 -18.59
CA PRO A 291 -15.67 -11.32 -17.40
C PRO A 291 -14.99 -11.95 -16.17
N TYR A 292 -13.85 -12.57 -16.34
CA TYR A 292 -13.09 -13.26 -15.27
C TYR A 292 -11.91 -12.44 -14.72
N PHE A 293 -11.79 -11.16 -15.09
CA PHE A 293 -10.87 -10.19 -14.52
C PHE A 293 -11.65 -9.04 -13.88
N GLY A 294 -12.07 -9.24 -12.63
CA GLY A 294 -13.04 -8.39 -11.94
C GLY A 294 -12.48 -7.33 -10.99
N HIS A 295 -11.15 -7.16 -10.92
CA HIS A 295 -10.53 -6.14 -10.07
C HIS A 295 -9.67 -5.16 -10.88
N SER A 296 -9.17 -4.09 -10.26
CA SER A 296 -8.22 -3.16 -10.84
C SER A 296 -6.89 -3.85 -11.16
N LEU A 297 -6.16 -3.34 -12.15
CA LEU A 297 -4.86 -3.92 -12.53
C LEU A 297 -3.80 -3.78 -11.44
N GLY A 298 -3.97 -2.85 -10.49
CA GLY A 298 -3.01 -2.65 -9.40
C GLY A 298 -3.26 -1.36 -8.63
N HIS A 299 -2.42 -1.12 -7.66
CA HIS A 299 -2.53 -0.02 -6.69
C HIS A 299 -1.17 0.54 -6.31
N GLY A 300 -1.15 1.75 -5.76
CA GLY A 300 0.03 2.30 -5.11
C GLY A 300 0.46 1.47 -3.91
N LEU A 301 1.74 1.47 -3.62
CA LEU A 301 2.34 0.72 -2.52
C LEU A 301 3.30 1.63 -1.74
N GLY A 302 3.36 1.49 -0.43
CA GLY A 302 4.25 2.31 0.39
C GLY A 302 4.27 1.94 1.86
N LEU A 303 3.82 2.84 2.72
CA LEU A 303 3.62 2.56 4.15
C LEU A 303 2.42 1.65 4.39
N GLU A 304 1.45 1.70 3.48
CA GLU A 304 0.31 0.80 3.41
C GLU A 304 0.42 -0.07 2.16
N VAL A 305 -0.25 -1.22 2.19
CA VAL A 305 -0.32 -2.11 1.03
C VAL A 305 -1.08 -1.41 -0.11
N HIS A 306 -2.23 -0.81 0.21
CA HIS A 306 -3.04 -0.09 -0.77
C HIS A 306 -2.89 1.42 -0.56
N GLU A 307 -2.25 2.10 -1.51
CA GLU A 307 -2.13 3.55 -1.59
C GLU A 307 -2.64 4.07 -2.94
N SER A 308 -2.93 5.36 -3.00
CA SER A 308 -3.19 6.05 -4.28
C SER A 308 -1.89 6.27 -5.07
N PRO A 309 -1.97 6.33 -6.43
CA PRO A 309 -3.15 6.04 -7.26
C PRO A 309 -3.34 4.54 -7.52
N SER A 310 -4.48 4.15 -8.10
CA SER A 310 -4.73 2.79 -8.56
C SER A 310 -4.68 2.69 -10.09
N PHE A 311 -4.24 1.55 -10.63
CA PHE A 311 -4.46 1.21 -12.03
C PHE A 311 -5.89 0.67 -12.19
N SER A 312 -6.88 1.56 -12.26
CA SER A 312 -8.29 1.24 -12.40
C SER A 312 -8.94 2.04 -13.53
N ALA A 313 -10.07 1.57 -14.03
CA ALA A 313 -10.75 2.16 -15.19
C ALA A 313 -11.21 3.62 -14.96
N ASP A 314 -11.39 4.04 -13.72
CA ASP A 314 -11.85 5.36 -13.30
C ASP A 314 -10.73 6.28 -12.79
N CYS A 315 -9.47 5.81 -12.76
CA CYS A 315 -8.34 6.61 -12.27
C CYS A 315 -7.65 7.38 -13.39
N ALA A 316 -7.95 8.66 -13.50
CA ALA A 316 -7.36 9.55 -14.50
C ALA A 316 -5.98 10.13 -14.09
N THR A 317 -5.46 9.76 -12.91
CA THR A 317 -4.17 10.25 -12.42
C THR A 317 -3.05 9.88 -13.38
N GLU A 318 -2.27 10.86 -13.82
CA GLU A 318 -1.10 10.63 -14.66
C GLU A 318 0.07 10.09 -13.84
N LEU A 319 0.79 9.14 -14.41
CA LEU A 319 1.98 8.57 -13.81
C LEU A 319 3.10 9.61 -13.74
N VAL A 320 3.76 9.69 -12.58
CA VAL A 320 4.86 10.60 -12.31
C VAL A 320 6.07 9.79 -11.81
N PRO A 321 7.31 10.17 -12.21
CA PRO A 321 8.51 9.52 -11.70
C PRO A 321 8.57 9.51 -10.18
N GLY A 322 8.88 8.37 -9.58
CA GLY A 322 8.88 8.15 -8.15
C GLY A 322 7.62 7.48 -7.60
N MET A 323 6.58 7.32 -8.39
CA MET A 323 5.43 6.47 -8.00
C MET A 323 5.84 5.00 -7.98
N VAL A 324 5.35 4.27 -6.98
CA VAL A 324 5.53 2.81 -6.85
C VAL A 324 4.14 2.17 -6.81
N LEU A 325 3.91 1.22 -7.72
CA LEU A 325 2.60 0.56 -7.89
C LEU A 325 2.78 -0.93 -8.15
N THR A 326 1.71 -1.70 -7.92
CA THR A 326 1.60 -3.10 -8.35
C THR A 326 1.08 -3.21 -9.78
N VAL A 327 1.37 -4.33 -10.46
CA VAL A 327 0.82 -4.72 -11.76
C VAL A 327 0.45 -6.19 -11.66
N GLU A 328 -0.82 -6.48 -11.46
CA GLU A 328 -1.34 -7.77 -11.00
C GLU A 328 -2.55 -8.29 -11.79
N PRO A 329 -2.48 -8.39 -13.12
CA PRO A 329 -3.59 -8.96 -13.87
C PRO A 329 -3.89 -10.40 -13.39
N GLY A 330 -5.18 -10.76 -13.38
CA GLY A 330 -5.63 -12.09 -12.99
C GLY A 330 -6.81 -12.58 -13.81
N ILE A 331 -6.95 -13.91 -13.91
CA ILE A 331 -8.12 -14.58 -14.47
C ILE A 331 -8.58 -15.65 -13.47
N TYR A 332 -9.84 -15.58 -13.07
CA TYR A 332 -10.43 -16.42 -12.03
C TYR A 332 -11.64 -17.15 -12.60
N LEU A 333 -11.49 -18.46 -12.89
CA LEU A 333 -12.54 -19.31 -13.46
C LEU A 333 -13.27 -20.06 -12.35
N PRO A 334 -14.50 -19.68 -11.99
CA PRO A 334 -15.23 -20.25 -10.86
C PRO A 334 -15.24 -21.77 -10.83
N GLY A 335 -14.85 -22.36 -9.69
CA GLY A 335 -14.79 -23.80 -9.48
C GLY A 335 -13.70 -24.54 -10.27
N ARG A 336 -12.84 -23.84 -11.02
CA ARG A 336 -11.82 -24.45 -11.88
C ARG A 336 -10.39 -24.06 -11.48
N LEU A 337 -10.03 -22.79 -11.62
CA LEU A 337 -8.69 -22.27 -11.30
C LEU A 337 -8.67 -20.73 -11.26
N GLY A 338 -7.65 -20.18 -10.62
CA GLY A 338 -7.27 -18.77 -10.72
C GLY A 338 -5.78 -18.61 -10.99
N ILE A 339 -5.42 -17.58 -11.72
CA ILE A 339 -4.04 -17.19 -11.99
C ILE A 339 -3.94 -15.69 -11.76
N ARG A 340 -3.00 -15.26 -10.91
CA ARG A 340 -2.53 -13.88 -10.78
C ARG A 340 -1.02 -13.87 -10.88
N ILE A 341 -0.47 -12.88 -11.58
CA ILE A 341 0.97 -12.63 -11.67
C ILE A 341 1.17 -11.17 -11.39
N GLU A 342 1.86 -10.88 -10.30
CA GLU A 342 2.00 -9.54 -9.76
C GLU A 342 3.46 -9.12 -9.64
N ASP A 343 3.77 -7.93 -10.10
CA ASP A 343 5.05 -7.28 -9.90
C ASP A 343 4.86 -5.88 -9.32
N VAL A 344 5.78 -5.46 -8.46
CA VAL A 344 5.90 -4.08 -8.02
C VAL A 344 6.82 -3.33 -8.99
N ILE A 345 6.39 -2.13 -9.40
CA ILE A 345 7.17 -1.26 -10.28
C ILE A 345 7.47 0.09 -9.64
N LEU A 346 8.56 0.70 -10.06
CA LEU A 346 8.86 2.11 -9.84
C LEU A 346 8.77 2.85 -11.17
N VAL A 347 7.95 3.90 -11.24
CA VAL A 347 7.92 4.79 -12.40
C VAL A 347 9.21 5.60 -12.45
N THR A 348 9.94 5.50 -13.55
CA THR A 348 11.20 6.20 -13.82
C THR A 348 10.98 7.38 -14.76
N ARG A 349 12.03 8.11 -15.12
CA ARG A 349 11.94 9.25 -16.06
C ARG A 349 11.52 8.83 -17.48
N ASN A 350 11.82 7.59 -17.89
CA ASN A 350 11.65 7.13 -19.28
C ASN A 350 10.75 5.88 -19.41
N GLY A 351 10.17 5.39 -18.31
CA GLY A 351 9.37 4.16 -18.29
C GLY A 351 9.14 3.67 -16.89
N CYS A 352 9.27 2.37 -16.65
CA CYS A 352 9.25 1.80 -15.31
C CYS A 352 10.40 0.80 -15.10
N GLU A 353 10.77 0.64 -13.85
CA GLU A 353 11.65 -0.42 -13.38
C GLU A 353 10.82 -1.44 -12.59
N VAL A 354 10.93 -2.71 -12.94
CA VAL A 354 10.33 -3.81 -12.17
C VAL A 354 11.22 -4.08 -10.97
N LEU A 355 10.67 -3.92 -9.77
CA LEU A 355 11.40 -4.10 -8.51
C LEU A 355 11.37 -5.55 -8.01
N THR A 356 10.32 -6.30 -8.35
CA THR A 356 10.16 -7.72 -8.01
C THR A 356 11.16 -8.56 -8.77
N GLY A 357 12.02 -9.27 -8.06
CA GLY A 357 13.07 -10.13 -8.63
C GLY A 357 12.64 -11.56 -8.89
N THR A 358 11.59 -12.04 -8.23
CA THR A 358 11.08 -13.42 -8.38
C THR A 358 10.61 -13.66 -9.81
N PRO A 359 11.10 -14.73 -10.51
CA PRO A 359 10.73 -15.01 -11.89
C PRO A 359 9.22 -15.22 -12.07
N ARG A 360 8.73 -14.92 -13.27
CA ARG A 360 7.33 -15.08 -13.67
C ARG A 360 7.12 -15.94 -14.92
N ASP A 361 8.21 -16.54 -15.44
CA ASP A 361 8.13 -17.35 -16.65
C ASP A 361 7.46 -18.69 -16.38
N LEU A 362 6.70 -19.18 -17.37
CA LEU A 362 5.98 -20.44 -17.27
C LEU A 362 6.90 -21.63 -16.95
N ALA A 363 8.12 -21.64 -17.50
CA ALA A 363 9.10 -22.69 -17.23
C ALA A 363 9.53 -22.71 -15.76
N TRP A 364 9.66 -21.54 -15.14
CA TRP A 364 9.97 -21.42 -13.71
C TRP A 364 8.78 -21.81 -12.83
N ALA A 365 7.55 -21.56 -13.27
CA ALA A 365 6.33 -21.84 -12.50
C ALA A 365 5.97 -23.33 -12.41
N VAL A 366 6.65 -24.22 -13.12
CA VAL A 366 6.45 -25.70 -13.06
C VAL A 366 7.56 -26.31 -12.23
N ARG A 367 7.21 -26.98 -11.12
CA ARG A 367 8.10 -27.58 -10.11
C ARG A 367 8.04 -29.09 -10.13
#